data_8cedb88993122f8b62e08513fe5da3c4
#
_entry.id   8cedb88993122f8b62e08513fe5da3c4
#
_cell.length_a   1.000
_cell.length_b   1.000
_cell.length_c   1.000
_cell.angle_alpha   90.00
_cell.angle_beta   90.00
_cell.angle_gamma   90.00
#
_symmetry.space_group_name_H-M   'P 1'
#
loop_
_entity.id
_entity.type
_entity.pdbx_description
1 polymer ?
#
loop_
_entity_poly.entity_id
_entity_poly.type
_entity_poly.pdbx_seq_one_letter_code
_entity_poly.pdbx_strand_id
1 'polypeptide(L)'
;IRKEFKESKASLANSAGIFLNKKYHFDLVRPGIALYGGNPFINKKIDLKNVINLKAKVIQIRQIQKNDTVGYGATFKAKKDMLVGTIAIGYADGINRKFSSNMCVFLDGKQLKVLGRISMDLITIDMTSLPKLKKSKKIIYVDVINKYNDINSLSKNIDTISYEVLTSLGNRYKRQYI
;
A
#
# COMPACT_ATOMS: atom_id res chain seq x y z
N ILE A 1 3.79 -4.52 -42.44
CA ILE A 1 2.57 -3.92 -41.84
C ILE A 1 2.55 -2.41 -42.09
N ARG A 2 3.48 -1.57 -41.59
CA ARG A 2 3.46 -0.09 -41.78
C ARG A 2 3.48 0.34 -43.27
N LYS A 3 4.13 -0.42 -44.14
CA LYS A 3 4.13 -0.13 -45.61
C LYS A 3 2.75 -0.29 -46.26
N GLU A 4 1.91 -1.17 -45.69
CA GLU A 4 0.55 -1.45 -46.17
C GLU A 4 -0.49 -0.50 -45.55
N PHE A 5 -0.22 -0.03 -44.30
CA PHE A 5 -1.11 0.87 -43.55
C PHE A 5 -0.44 2.22 -43.29
N LYS A 6 -0.16 2.96 -44.36
CA LYS A 6 0.62 4.21 -44.33
C LYS A 6 -0.01 5.31 -43.46
N GLU A 7 -1.34 5.41 -43.45
CA GLU A 7 -2.09 6.41 -42.70
C GLU A 7 -2.31 6.04 -41.22
N SER A 8 -1.97 4.80 -40.84
CA SER A 8 -2.20 4.32 -39.47
C SER A 8 -1.06 4.69 -38.53
N LYS A 9 -1.39 5.14 -37.34
CA LYS A 9 -0.43 5.32 -36.25
C LYS A 9 -0.08 3.97 -35.62
N ALA A 10 1.20 3.77 -35.32
CA ALA A 10 1.68 2.54 -34.68
C ALA A 10 1.89 2.77 -33.19
N SER A 11 1.47 1.78 -32.38
CA SER A 11 1.67 1.77 -30.94
C SER A 11 2.07 0.37 -30.48
N LEU A 12 3.25 0.25 -29.91
CA LEU A 12 3.78 -1.03 -29.41
C LEU A 12 4.02 -1.00 -27.88
N ALA A 13 4.67 0.07 -27.39
CA ALA A 13 5.18 0.12 -26.04
C ALA A 13 4.08 0.35 -24.98
N ASN A 14 3.97 -0.59 -24.03
CA ASN A 14 3.37 -0.39 -22.71
C ASN A 14 4.37 0.24 -21.73
N SER A 15 4.09 0.32 -20.43
CA SER A 15 5.01 0.86 -19.43
C SER A 15 6.41 0.22 -19.51
N ALA A 16 6.51 -1.09 -19.63
CA ALA A 16 7.81 -1.76 -19.75
C ALA A 16 8.52 -1.40 -21.06
N GLY A 17 7.81 -1.46 -22.18
CA GLY A 17 8.37 -1.14 -23.51
C GLY A 17 8.91 0.29 -23.60
N ILE A 18 8.31 1.25 -22.89
CA ILE A 18 8.78 2.64 -22.82
C ILE A 18 10.21 2.72 -22.26
N PHE A 19 10.50 1.95 -21.20
CA PHE A 19 11.81 1.97 -20.52
C PHE A 19 12.82 1.00 -21.11
N LEU A 20 12.42 0.15 -22.06
CA LEU A 20 13.34 -0.77 -22.72
C LEU A 20 14.20 -0.04 -23.75
N ASN A 21 13.56 0.58 -24.75
CA ASN A 21 14.28 1.33 -25.80
C ASN A 21 13.32 2.22 -26.59
N LYS A 22 13.79 3.42 -26.98
CA LYS A 22 13.04 4.38 -27.81
C LYS A 22 12.56 3.80 -29.15
N LYS A 23 13.24 2.82 -29.71
CA LYS A 23 12.83 2.16 -30.98
C LYS A 23 11.45 1.49 -30.90
N TYR A 24 10.94 1.22 -29.68
CA TYR A 24 9.63 0.62 -29.46
C TYR A 24 8.50 1.64 -29.29
N HIS A 25 8.80 2.95 -29.22
CA HIS A 25 7.81 3.99 -28.96
C HIS A 25 6.86 4.20 -30.14
N PHE A 26 7.39 4.17 -31.36
CA PHE A 26 6.66 4.50 -32.58
C PHE A 26 5.93 5.86 -32.45
N ASP A 27 4.65 5.91 -32.89
CA ASP A 27 3.87 7.14 -32.88
C ASP A 27 3.12 7.38 -31.55
N LEU A 28 2.91 6.31 -30.77
CA LEU A 28 2.15 6.36 -29.54
C LEU A 28 2.67 5.33 -28.53
N VAL A 29 2.82 5.73 -27.27
CA VAL A 29 3.11 4.84 -26.14
C VAL A 29 1.88 4.74 -25.22
N ARG A 30 1.76 3.60 -24.52
CA ARG A 30 0.66 3.33 -23.60
C ARG A 30 1.18 3.12 -22.17
N PRO A 31 1.58 4.19 -21.46
CA PRO A 31 1.95 4.09 -20.04
C PRO A 31 0.70 3.72 -19.23
N GLY A 32 0.85 2.77 -18.32
CA GLY A 32 -0.17 2.37 -17.36
C GLY A 32 0.42 2.46 -15.96
N ILE A 33 0.94 1.35 -15.45
CA ILE A 33 1.44 1.25 -14.07
C ILE A 33 2.51 2.29 -13.74
N ALA A 34 3.34 2.68 -14.70
CA ALA A 34 4.38 3.68 -14.50
C ALA A 34 3.84 5.07 -14.13
N LEU A 35 2.64 5.43 -14.59
CA LEU A 35 1.95 6.68 -14.20
C LEU A 35 1.59 6.71 -12.71
N TYR A 36 1.44 5.54 -12.12
CA TYR A 36 1.10 5.37 -10.70
C TYR A 36 2.33 5.08 -9.83
N GLY A 37 3.55 5.19 -10.37
CA GLY A 37 4.79 4.93 -9.65
C GLY A 37 5.12 3.44 -9.51
N GLY A 38 4.39 2.56 -10.20
CA GLY A 38 4.65 1.12 -10.20
C GLY A 38 5.73 0.73 -11.20
N ASN A 39 6.74 0.02 -10.71
CA ASN A 39 7.82 -0.48 -11.54
C ASN A 39 7.33 -1.66 -12.42
N PRO A 40 7.43 -1.56 -13.75
CA PRO A 40 7.01 -2.62 -14.65
C PRO A 40 8.00 -3.80 -14.75
N PHE A 41 9.15 -3.74 -14.06
CA PHE A 41 10.19 -4.77 -14.09
C PHE A 41 10.36 -5.44 -12.73
N ILE A 42 10.64 -6.74 -12.74
CA ILE A 42 10.95 -7.51 -11.53
C ILE A 42 12.40 -7.24 -11.09
N ASN A 43 13.36 -7.33 -12.01
CA ASN A 43 14.80 -7.32 -11.71
C ASN A 43 15.51 -6.00 -12.07
N LYS A 44 14.77 -4.97 -12.50
CA LYS A 44 15.33 -3.66 -12.85
C LYS A 44 14.57 -2.59 -12.08
N LYS A 45 15.29 -1.79 -11.29
CA LYS A 45 14.71 -0.61 -10.63
C LYS A 45 14.65 0.55 -11.62
N ILE A 46 13.50 1.20 -11.69
CA ILE A 46 13.28 2.47 -12.38
C ILE A 46 12.92 3.52 -11.34
N ASP A 47 13.51 4.70 -11.48
CA ASP A 47 13.20 5.83 -10.61
C ASP A 47 11.86 6.44 -11.04
N LEU A 48 10.80 6.05 -10.36
CA LEU A 48 9.45 6.53 -10.56
C LEU A 48 8.96 7.22 -9.27
N LYS A 49 8.31 8.35 -9.43
CA LYS A 49 7.73 9.08 -8.28
C LYS A 49 6.55 8.30 -7.70
N ASN A 50 6.47 8.24 -6.37
CA ASN A 50 5.27 7.79 -5.70
C ASN A 50 4.16 8.85 -5.86
N VAL A 51 3.06 8.47 -6.46
CA VAL A 51 1.91 9.37 -6.69
C VAL A 51 0.66 8.94 -5.93
N ILE A 52 0.74 7.83 -5.20
CA ILE A 52 -0.40 7.28 -4.45
C ILE A 52 -0.12 7.38 -2.97
N ASN A 53 -1.05 8.01 -2.26
CA ASN A 53 -1.08 8.03 -0.81
C ASN A 53 -2.42 7.49 -0.32
N LEU A 54 -2.38 6.55 0.59
CA LEU A 54 -3.55 5.98 1.24
C LEU A 54 -3.44 6.17 2.74
N LYS A 55 -4.45 6.80 3.34
CA LYS A 55 -4.51 7.06 4.78
C LYS A 55 -5.68 6.33 5.42
N ALA A 56 -5.48 5.84 6.62
CA ALA A 56 -6.53 5.24 7.43
C ALA A 56 -6.67 5.98 8.76
N LYS A 57 -7.92 6.16 9.21
CA LYS A 57 -8.23 6.80 10.49
C LYS A 57 -7.97 5.84 11.64
N VAL A 58 -7.29 6.29 12.69
CA VAL A 58 -7.23 5.60 13.97
C VAL A 58 -8.55 5.83 14.70
N ILE A 59 -9.32 4.78 14.92
CA ILE A 59 -10.64 4.84 15.54
C ILE A 59 -10.65 4.46 17.01
N GLN A 60 -9.62 3.75 17.46
CA GLN A 60 -9.46 3.38 18.87
C GLN A 60 -7.98 3.33 19.22
N ILE A 61 -7.63 3.77 20.43
CA ILE A 61 -6.33 3.56 21.04
C ILE A 61 -6.58 2.97 22.44
N ARG A 62 -6.02 1.78 22.71
CA ARG A 62 -6.18 1.08 23.99
C ARG A 62 -4.89 0.43 24.44
N GLN A 63 -4.80 0.17 25.73
CA GLN A 63 -3.75 -0.63 26.33
C GLN A 63 -4.13 -2.11 26.33
N ILE A 64 -3.22 -2.98 26.02
CA ILE A 64 -3.31 -4.42 26.21
C ILE A 64 -2.20 -4.87 27.14
N GLN A 65 -2.46 -5.95 27.89
CA GLN A 65 -1.52 -6.52 28.85
C GLN A 65 -0.66 -7.60 28.20
N LYS A 66 0.44 -7.94 28.86
CA LYS A 66 1.22 -9.13 28.53
C LYS A 66 0.31 -10.36 28.48
N ASN A 67 0.47 -11.18 27.44
CA ASN A 67 -0.31 -12.37 27.11
C ASN A 67 -1.66 -12.11 26.44
N ASP A 68 -2.17 -10.90 26.36
CA ASP A 68 -3.33 -10.60 25.54
C ASP A 68 -3.08 -10.96 24.08
N THR A 69 -4.13 -11.35 23.38
CA THR A 69 -4.07 -11.72 21.97
C THR A 69 -4.77 -10.70 21.08
N VAL A 70 -4.33 -10.61 19.82
CA VAL A 70 -4.88 -9.69 18.83
C VAL A 70 -5.19 -10.42 17.53
N GLY A 71 -6.35 -10.07 16.96
CA GLY A 71 -6.81 -10.52 15.65
C GLY A 71 -7.41 -11.93 15.66
N TYR A 72 -7.99 -12.28 14.52
CA TYR A 72 -8.60 -13.60 14.33
C TYR A 72 -7.58 -14.73 14.47
N GLY A 73 -8.00 -15.77 15.23
CA GLY A 73 -7.17 -16.93 15.54
C GLY A 73 -6.03 -16.64 16.52
N ALA A 74 -6.10 -15.48 17.23
CA ALA A 74 -5.12 -15.09 18.25
C ALA A 74 -3.66 -15.21 17.78
N THR A 75 -3.39 -14.89 16.52
CA THR A 75 -2.08 -15.09 15.87
C THR A 75 -0.98 -14.17 16.40
N PHE A 76 -1.36 -13.07 17.04
CA PHE A 76 -0.43 -12.22 17.79
C PHE A 76 -0.70 -12.35 19.29
N LYS A 77 0.35 -12.58 20.07
CA LYS A 77 0.31 -12.58 21.53
C LYS A 77 1.28 -11.53 22.06
N ALA A 78 0.79 -10.63 22.92
CA ALA A 78 1.59 -9.57 23.49
C ALA A 78 2.66 -10.14 24.46
N LYS A 79 3.93 -9.82 24.21
CA LYS A 79 5.05 -10.26 25.06
C LYS A 79 5.26 -9.35 26.28
N LYS A 80 4.66 -8.18 26.27
CA LYS A 80 4.68 -7.14 27.33
C LYS A 80 3.43 -6.29 27.21
N ASP A 81 3.18 -5.41 28.14
CA ASP A 81 2.14 -4.41 28.04
C ASP A 81 2.41 -3.49 26.85
N MET A 82 1.38 -3.23 26.05
CA MET A 82 1.49 -2.49 24.80
C MET A 82 0.36 -1.47 24.66
N LEU A 83 0.65 -0.39 23.96
CA LEU A 83 -0.37 0.51 23.42
C LEU A 83 -0.67 0.09 21.98
N VAL A 84 -1.94 -0.19 21.68
CA VAL A 84 -2.36 -0.58 20.34
C VAL A 84 -3.40 0.40 19.80
N GLY A 85 -3.35 0.59 18.48
CA GLY A 85 -4.34 1.37 17.74
C GLY A 85 -5.14 0.47 16.81
N THR A 86 -6.43 0.74 16.67
CA THR A 86 -7.27 0.14 15.63
C THR A 86 -7.50 1.16 14.53
N ILE A 87 -7.18 0.81 13.29
CA ILE A 87 -7.39 1.66 12.12
C ILE A 87 -8.54 1.13 11.26
N ALA A 88 -9.31 2.06 10.70
CA ALA A 88 -10.50 1.77 9.89
C ALA A 88 -10.10 1.50 8.43
N ILE A 89 -9.55 0.31 8.19
CA ILE A 89 -9.21 -0.24 6.88
C ILE A 89 -8.99 -1.74 7.02
N GLY A 90 -9.35 -2.52 5.99
CA GLY A 90 -9.18 -3.97 6.00
C GLY A 90 -9.18 -4.57 4.60
N TYR A 91 -9.41 -5.90 4.50
CA TYR A 91 -9.37 -6.55 3.20
C TYR A 91 -10.59 -6.22 2.31
N ALA A 92 -11.72 -5.78 2.86
CA ALA A 92 -12.84 -5.26 2.06
C ALA A 92 -12.51 -3.92 1.37
N ASP A 93 -11.45 -3.25 1.83
CA ASP A 93 -10.92 -2.05 1.23
C ASP A 93 -9.78 -2.33 0.24
N GLY A 94 -9.41 -3.62 0.05
CA GLY A 94 -8.35 -4.03 -0.86
C GLY A 94 -6.98 -4.22 -0.19
N ILE A 95 -6.90 -4.17 1.14
CA ILE A 95 -5.67 -4.48 1.86
C ILE A 95 -5.55 -6.00 2.00
N ASN A 96 -4.77 -6.63 1.13
CA ASN A 96 -4.67 -8.08 1.06
C ASN A 96 -4.32 -8.68 2.43
N ARG A 97 -5.02 -9.76 2.80
CA ARG A 97 -4.85 -10.43 4.08
C ARG A 97 -3.46 -11.04 4.28
N LYS A 98 -2.72 -11.31 3.20
CA LYS A 98 -1.31 -11.74 3.25
C LYS A 98 -0.38 -10.70 3.87
N PHE A 99 -0.78 -9.43 3.93
CA PHE A 99 -0.02 -8.39 4.64
C PHE A 99 0.01 -8.56 6.15
N SER A 100 -0.85 -9.39 6.74
CA SER A 100 -0.89 -9.64 8.18
C SER A 100 0.52 -9.90 8.74
N SER A 101 0.95 -9.13 9.71
CA SER A 101 2.29 -9.18 10.33
C SER A 101 3.49 -8.82 9.44
N ASN A 102 3.30 -8.70 8.12
CA ASN A 102 4.34 -8.34 7.14
C ASN A 102 4.24 -6.89 6.67
N MET A 103 3.26 -6.15 7.18
CA MET A 103 2.98 -4.77 6.81
C MET A 103 3.29 -3.84 7.97
N CYS A 104 3.68 -2.64 7.60
CA CYS A 104 3.76 -1.50 8.51
C CYS A 104 2.90 -0.37 7.96
N VAL A 105 2.48 0.53 8.85
CA VAL A 105 1.91 1.83 8.50
C VAL A 105 2.78 2.92 9.10
N PHE A 106 2.59 4.16 8.70
CA PHE A 106 3.44 5.26 9.14
C PHE A 106 2.62 6.39 9.76
N LEU A 107 3.15 6.98 10.82
CA LEU A 107 2.62 8.20 11.41
C LEU A 107 3.77 9.20 11.58
N ASP A 108 3.68 10.32 10.87
CA ASP A 108 4.73 11.36 10.84
C ASP A 108 6.13 10.77 10.56
N GLY A 109 6.21 9.86 9.59
CA GLY A 109 7.44 9.16 9.22
C GLY A 109 7.86 8.01 10.15
N LYS A 110 7.18 7.83 11.28
CA LYS A 110 7.45 6.75 12.22
C LYS A 110 6.73 5.47 11.82
N GLN A 111 7.49 4.39 11.71
CA GLN A 111 6.98 3.08 11.34
C GLN A 111 6.23 2.42 12.51
N LEU A 112 5.01 1.92 12.25
CA LEU A 112 4.15 1.21 13.19
C LEU A 112 3.81 -0.17 12.60
N LYS A 113 4.08 -1.23 13.35
CA LYS A 113 3.85 -2.62 12.90
C LYS A 113 2.36 -2.97 12.95
N VAL A 114 1.90 -3.73 11.97
CA VAL A 114 0.59 -4.40 12.01
C VAL A 114 0.69 -5.59 12.96
N LEU A 115 -0.32 -5.76 13.80
CA LEU A 115 -0.40 -6.83 14.80
C LEU A 115 -1.54 -7.78 14.49
N GLY A 116 -1.24 -9.07 14.40
CA GLY A 116 -2.23 -10.10 14.11
C GLY A 116 -2.74 -10.06 12.67
N ARG A 117 -3.84 -10.75 12.44
CA ARG A 117 -4.46 -10.86 11.10
C ARG A 117 -5.26 -9.64 10.76
N ILE A 118 -5.17 -9.21 9.51
CA ILE A 118 -6.03 -8.18 8.92
C ILE A 118 -7.46 -8.72 8.86
N SER A 119 -8.43 -7.96 9.37
CA SER A 119 -9.85 -8.27 9.28
C SER A 119 -10.51 -7.59 8.10
N MET A 120 -11.84 -7.76 7.95
CA MET A 120 -12.60 -7.20 6.83
C MET A 120 -12.46 -5.68 6.75
N ASP A 121 -12.61 -5.00 7.89
CA ASP A 121 -12.73 -3.54 7.96
C ASP A 121 -11.69 -2.88 8.88
N LEU A 122 -10.90 -3.68 9.62
CA LEU A 122 -10.04 -3.18 10.69
C LEU A 122 -8.66 -3.83 10.67
N ILE A 123 -7.65 -3.04 11.06
CA ILE A 123 -6.28 -3.48 11.30
C ILE A 123 -5.84 -2.97 12.67
N THR A 124 -5.17 -3.81 13.43
CA THR A 124 -4.52 -3.39 14.70
C THR A 124 -3.06 -3.10 14.47
N ILE A 125 -2.56 -2.00 15.04
CA ILE A 125 -1.18 -1.52 14.90
C ILE A 125 -0.53 -1.30 16.27
N ASP A 126 0.80 -1.46 16.33
CA ASP A 126 1.60 -1.17 17.53
C ASP A 126 1.83 0.34 17.66
N MET A 127 1.28 0.94 18.69
CA MET A 127 1.47 2.36 19.05
C MET A 127 2.27 2.55 20.34
N THR A 128 2.94 1.51 20.83
CA THR A 128 3.68 1.56 22.11
C THR A 128 4.74 2.67 22.14
N SER A 129 5.33 2.98 20.99
CA SER A 129 6.30 4.06 20.86
C SER A 129 5.69 5.47 20.87
N LEU A 130 4.37 5.60 20.98
CA LEU A 130 3.61 6.86 20.89
C LEU A 130 2.63 7.03 22.07
N PRO A 131 3.11 6.92 23.34
CA PRO A 131 2.24 6.88 24.52
C PRO A 131 1.39 8.14 24.71
N LYS A 132 1.88 9.30 24.24
CA LYS A 132 1.18 10.59 24.34
C LYS A 132 -0.15 10.59 23.56
N LEU A 133 -0.29 9.76 22.51
CA LEU A 133 -1.48 9.69 21.69
C LEU A 133 -2.66 9.02 22.40
N LYS A 134 -2.44 8.27 23.48
CA LYS A 134 -3.52 7.67 24.30
C LYS A 134 -4.52 8.71 24.80
N LYS A 135 -4.04 9.92 25.11
CA LYS A 135 -4.85 11.04 25.61
C LYS A 135 -5.24 12.05 24.54
N SER A 136 -4.89 11.80 23.27
CA SER A 136 -5.20 12.74 22.19
C SER A 136 -6.69 12.76 21.88
N LYS A 137 -7.26 13.96 21.83
CA LYS A 137 -8.63 14.22 21.32
C LYS A 137 -8.62 14.50 19.80
N LYS A 138 -7.45 14.59 19.17
CA LYS A 138 -7.32 14.87 17.72
C LYS A 138 -7.62 13.61 16.91
N ILE A 139 -8.21 13.80 15.75
CA ILE A 139 -8.36 12.74 14.76
C ILE A 139 -6.95 12.43 14.21
N ILE A 140 -6.58 11.16 14.28
CA ILE A 140 -5.25 10.67 13.84
C ILE A 140 -5.48 9.85 12.58
N TYR A 141 -4.67 10.13 11.55
CA TYR A 141 -4.55 9.32 10.34
C TYR A 141 -3.15 8.73 10.25
N VAL A 142 -3.07 7.46 9.89
CA VAL A 142 -1.81 6.80 9.54
C VAL A 142 -1.72 6.59 8.05
N ASP A 143 -0.52 6.67 7.51
CA ASP A 143 -0.24 6.40 6.10
C ASP A 143 -0.11 4.89 5.91
N VAL A 144 -0.95 4.32 5.07
CA VAL A 144 -0.96 2.90 4.69
C VAL A 144 -0.13 2.69 3.44
N ILE A 145 -0.29 3.59 2.46
CA ILE A 145 0.57 3.68 1.26
C ILE A 145 1.15 5.09 1.22
N ASN A 146 2.46 5.20 1.10
CA ASN A 146 3.18 6.46 0.99
C ASN A 146 4.58 6.23 0.36
N LYS A 147 5.45 7.23 0.37
CA LYS A 147 6.82 7.13 -0.14
C LYS A 147 7.73 6.11 0.59
N TYR A 148 7.40 5.72 1.83
CA TYR A 148 8.15 4.72 2.61
C TYR A 148 7.58 3.31 2.45
N ASN A 149 6.34 3.19 2.04
CA ASN A 149 5.61 1.95 1.84
C ASN A 149 4.82 2.05 0.54
N ASP A 150 5.55 2.12 -0.57
CA ASP A 150 4.99 2.29 -1.90
C ASP A 150 4.39 0.98 -2.44
N ILE A 151 3.67 1.08 -3.54
CA ILE A 151 3.01 -0.07 -4.18
C ILE A 151 3.99 -1.17 -4.61
N ASN A 152 5.24 -0.82 -4.90
CA ASN A 152 6.27 -1.79 -5.29
C ASN A 152 6.77 -2.58 -4.09
N SER A 153 6.98 -1.90 -2.96
CA SER A 153 7.36 -2.52 -1.69
C SER A 153 6.24 -3.42 -1.17
N LEU A 154 4.99 -2.93 -1.22
CA LEU A 154 3.82 -3.71 -0.82
C LEU A 154 3.65 -4.97 -1.67
N SER A 155 3.75 -4.87 -2.99
CA SER A 155 3.60 -6.03 -3.86
C SER A 155 4.64 -7.11 -3.57
N LYS A 156 5.89 -6.73 -3.33
CA LYS A 156 6.97 -7.65 -2.95
C LYS A 156 6.69 -8.38 -1.63
N ASN A 157 6.12 -7.70 -0.64
CA ASN A 157 5.85 -8.27 0.69
C ASN A 157 4.86 -9.44 0.65
N ILE A 158 4.05 -9.57 -0.39
CA ILE A 158 3.04 -10.63 -0.52
C ILE A 158 3.20 -11.43 -1.80
N ASP A 159 4.34 -11.30 -2.48
CA ASP A 159 4.66 -12.01 -3.72
C ASP A 159 3.62 -11.78 -4.82
N THR A 160 3.41 -10.51 -5.16
CA THR A 160 2.53 -10.09 -6.23
C THR A 160 3.11 -8.91 -7.02
N ILE A 161 2.31 -8.30 -7.89
CA ILE A 161 2.69 -7.16 -8.72
C ILE A 161 1.95 -5.89 -8.31
N SER A 162 2.56 -4.73 -8.56
CA SER A 162 2.00 -3.42 -8.21
C SER A 162 0.61 -3.16 -8.83
N TYR A 163 0.31 -3.81 -9.96
CA TYR A 163 -1.00 -3.75 -10.60
C TYR A 163 -2.10 -4.30 -9.69
N GLU A 164 -1.89 -5.49 -9.11
CA GLU A 164 -2.85 -6.13 -8.22
C GLU A 164 -3.09 -5.29 -6.97
N VAL A 165 -2.03 -4.74 -6.39
CA VAL A 165 -2.16 -3.83 -5.22
C VAL A 165 -3.07 -2.65 -5.55
N LEU A 166 -2.92 -2.02 -6.73
CA LEU A 166 -3.74 -0.88 -7.11
C LEU A 166 -5.17 -1.24 -7.47
N THR A 167 -5.36 -2.31 -8.25
CA THR A 167 -6.70 -2.73 -8.71
C THR A 167 -7.54 -3.31 -7.59
N SER A 168 -6.91 -3.81 -6.51
CA SER A 168 -7.63 -4.28 -5.33
C SER A 168 -8.21 -3.13 -4.49
N LEU A 169 -7.69 -1.90 -4.62
CA LEU A 169 -8.22 -0.74 -3.91
C LEU A 169 -9.63 -0.40 -4.42
N GLY A 170 -10.64 -0.72 -3.62
CA GLY A 170 -12.05 -0.61 -3.97
C GLY A 170 -12.60 0.83 -4.00
N ASN A 171 -13.93 0.95 -4.00
CA ASN A 171 -14.62 2.25 -4.09
C ASN A 171 -14.99 2.84 -2.72
N ARG A 172 -14.61 2.21 -1.62
CA ARG A 172 -14.94 2.66 -0.25
C ARG A 172 -14.12 3.88 0.21
N TYR A 173 -13.10 4.28 -0.56
CA TYR A 173 -12.24 5.42 -0.25
C TYR A 173 -12.80 6.74 -0.76
N LYS A 174 -12.64 7.80 0.03
CA LYS A 174 -12.74 9.16 -0.48
C LYS A 174 -11.45 9.48 -1.26
N ARG A 175 -11.55 9.58 -2.58
CA ARG A 175 -10.43 9.94 -3.45
C ARG A 175 -10.30 11.45 -3.57
N GLN A 176 -9.06 11.93 -3.52
CA GLN A 176 -8.70 13.32 -3.80
C GLN A 176 -7.59 13.31 -4.86
N TYR A 177 -7.76 14.10 -5.88
CA TYR A 177 -6.78 14.30 -6.94
C TYR A 177 -6.14 15.68 -6.71
N ILE A 178 -4.80 15.74 -6.65
CA ILE A 178 -3.99 16.93 -6.33
C ILE A 178 -2.94 17.15 -7.42
#